data_06bd43b2d6a63c2a0745174dfb01da94
#
_entry.id   06bd43b2d6a63c2a0745174dfb01da94
#
_cell.length_a   1.000
_cell.length_b   1.000
_cell.length_c   1.000
_cell.angle_alpha   90.00
_cell.angle_beta   90.00
_cell.angle_gamma   90.00
#
_symmetry.space_group_name_H-M   'P 1'
#
loop_
_entity.id
_entity.type
_entity.pdbx_description
1 polymer ?
#
loop_
_entity_poly.entity_id
_entity_poly.type
_entity_poly.pdbx_seq_one_letter_code
_entity_poly.pdbx_strand_id
1 'polypeptide(L)'
;MVVGAHGADADGRREGVHMSARFVEDAPAAVLATAKELLAKGLVEGTAGNVSARMADGNVCITPSSVDYRAMVLEDLVVIDPSGEVVSGSRGPSSEKSLHLACYEAFEDVGSVIHSHPVHATMFAVARKPIPACIDEFTVYVGGEVGVTEYAPSGTPEVGKAAVAALAGRGAALLANHGMVAVGKSPADTLHVTAMVERAAQIVVGGTALGGCVSIPDEVNRNFHGVYEYLRTH
;
A
#
# COMPACT_ATOMS: atom_id res chain seq x y z
N MET A 1 -65.09 -16.60 -7.76
CA MET A 1 -64.12 -15.48 -7.75
C MET A 1 -62.75 -16.08 -7.58
N VAL A 2 -62.01 -16.09 -8.66
CA VAL A 2 -60.71 -16.81 -8.81
C VAL A 2 -59.62 -15.88 -8.29
N VAL A 3 -58.80 -16.35 -7.33
CA VAL A 3 -57.57 -15.69 -6.92
C VAL A 3 -56.40 -16.39 -7.56
N GLY A 4 -55.74 -15.69 -8.48
CA GLY A 4 -54.55 -16.22 -9.17
C GLY A 4 -53.33 -16.26 -8.28
N ALA A 5 -52.64 -17.38 -8.29
CA ALA A 5 -51.33 -17.57 -7.72
C ALA A 5 -50.28 -16.94 -8.63
N HIS A 6 -49.48 -16.02 -8.10
CA HIS A 6 -48.26 -15.55 -8.77
C HIS A 6 -47.11 -16.41 -8.27
N GLY A 7 -46.46 -17.05 -9.25
CA GLY A 7 -45.26 -17.84 -9.04
C GLY A 7 -44.07 -16.96 -8.64
N ALA A 8 -43.33 -17.39 -7.67
CA ALA A 8 -42.02 -16.84 -7.31
C ALA A 8 -40.97 -17.44 -8.23
N ASP A 9 -40.28 -16.63 -9.01
CA ASP A 9 -39.07 -17.02 -9.72
C ASP A 9 -37.92 -17.10 -8.69
N ALA A 10 -37.43 -18.33 -8.52
CA ALA A 10 -36.23 -18.62 -7.74
C ALA A 10 -34.99 -18.52 -8.67
N ASP A 11 -34.38 -17.37 -8.80
CA ASP A 11 -32.97 -17.27 -9.19
C ASP A 11 -32.31 -16.13 -8.44
N GLY A 12 -31.89 -16.44 -7.22
CA GLY A 12 -31.14 -15.55 -6.34
C GLY A 12 -29.67 -15.43 -6.77
N ARG A 13 -29.40 -14.98 -7.98
CA ARG A 13 -28.09 -14.46 -8.33
C ARG A 13 -27.94 -13.12 -7.64
N ARG A 14 -27.13 -13.09 -6.56
CA ARG A 14 -26.54 -11.85 -6.10
C ARG A 14 -25.67 -11.35 -7.24
N GLU A 15 -26.11 -10.31 -7.93
CA GLU A 15 -25.24 -9.52 -8.80
C GLU A 15 -24.10 -9.02 -7.90
N GLY A 16 -22.93 -9.64 -8.03
CA GLY A 16 -21.71 -9.11 -7.46
C GLY A 16 -21.51 -7.72 -8.05
N VAL A 17 -21.53 -6.69 -7.20
CA VAL A 17 -21.11 -5.35 -7.59
C VAL A 17 -19.67 -5.51 -8.06
N HIS A 18 -19.47 -5.54 -9.38
CA HIS A 18 -18.16 -5.51 -10.00
C HIS A 18 -17.59 -4.12 -9.70
N MET A 19 -16.84 -3.98 -8.62
CA MET A 19 -16.11 -2.75 -8.37
C MET A 19 -15.10 -2.58 -9.50
N SER A 20 -15.27 -1.53 -10.31
CA SER A 20 -14.24 -1.16 -11.26
C SER A 20 -12.95 -0.85 -10.51
N ALA A 21 -11.80 -1.29 -11.05
CA ALA A 21 -10.50 -1.03 -10.45
C ALA A 21 -10.32 0.47 -10.15
N ARG A 22 -9.83 0.78 -8.95
CA ARG A 22 -9.62 2.16 -8.52
C ARG A 22 -8.48 2.80 -9.30
N PHE A 23 -8.65 4.04 -9.71
CA PHE A 23 -7.64 4.83 -10.41
C PHE A 23 -7.52 6.25 -9.81
N VAL A 24 -6.42 6.94 -10.15
CA VAL A 24 -6.09 8.30 -9.73
C VAL A 24 -6.20 9.24 -10.93
N GLU A 25 -6.99 10.31 -10.82
CA GLU A 25 -7.35 11.20 -11.94
C GLU A 25 -6.14 11.92 -12.53
N ASP A 26 -5.28 12.50 -11.69
CA ASP A 26 -4.00 13.12 -12.08
C ASP A 26 -2.83 12.35 -11.45
N ALA A 27 -2.64 11.12 -11.91
CA ALA A 27 -1.62 10.23 -11.38
C ALA A 27 -0.19 10.81 -11.44
N PRO A 28 0.28 11.45 -12.54
CA PRO A 28 1.62 12.00 -12.60
C PRO A 28 1.88 13.09 -11.55
N ALA A 29 0.99 14.08 -11.42
CA ALA A 29 1.15 15.14 -10.44
C ALA A 29 1.11 14.60 -9.00
N ALA A 30 0.20 13.66 -8.71
CA ALA A 30 0.08 13.03 -7.40
C ALA A 30 1.30 12.19 -7.04
N VAL A 31 1.85 11.41 -7.98
CA VAL A 31 3.08 10.62 -7.80
C VAL A 31 4.27 11.52 -7.51
N LEU A 32 4.47 12.58 -8.30
CA LEU A 32 5.57 13.51 -8.10
C LEU A 32 5.51 14.23 -6.75
N ALA A 33 4.33 14.75 -6.40
CA ALA A 33 4.12 15.43 -5.12
C ALA A 33 4.41 14.49 -3.94
N THR A 34 3.90 13.26 -4.00
CA THR A 34 4.11 12.25 -2.97
C THR A 34 5.57 11.81 -2.84
N ALA A 35 6.28 11.62 -3.95
CA ALA A 35 7.71 11.29 -3.92
C ALA A 35 8.53 12.38 -3.22
N LYS A 36 8.25 13.64 -3.50
CA LYS A 36 8.91 14.78 -2.82
C LYS A 36 8.55 14.84 -1.33
N GLU A 37 7.31 14.57 -0.98
CA GLU A 37 6.88 14.59 0.42
C GLU A 37 7.43 13.41 1.23
N LEU A 38 7.57 12.21 0.64
CA LEU A 38 8.28 11.07 1.25
C LEU A 38 9.70 11.46 1.68
N LEU A 39 10.43 12.13 0.78
CA LEU A 39 11.77 12.60 1.08
C LEU A 39 11.76 13.68 2.17
N ALA A 40 10.85 14.65 2.08
CA ALA A 40 10.71 15.71 3.06
C ALA A 40 10.38 15.20 4.48
N LYS A 41 9.62 14.11 4.58
CA LYS A 41 9.28 13.43 5.84
C LYS A 41 10.37 12.48 6.34
N GLY A 42 11.47 12.26 5.59
CA GLY A 42 12.51 11.30 5.94
C GLY A 42 12.08 9.84 5.88
N LEU A 43 11.05 9.53 5.06
CA LEU A 43 10.54 8.17 4.87
C LEU A 43 11.32 7.42 3.78
N VAL A 44 12.14 8.13 3.03
CA VAL A 44 13.12 7.62 2.07
C VAL A 44 14.41 8.42 2.17
N GLU A 45 15.52 7.85 1.70
CA GLU A 45 16.83 8.51 1.63
C GLU A 45 17.40 8.39 0.21
N GLY A 46 17.95 9.49 -0.30
CA GLY A 46 18.59 9.54 -1.62
C GLY A 46 17.60 9.19 -2.73
N THR A 47 17.89 8.10 -3.44
CA THR A 47 17.08 7.56 -4.54
C THR A 47 16.35 6.26 -4.14
N ALA A 48 16.36 5.92 -2.85
CA ALA A 48 15.69 4.73 -2.34
C ALA A 48 14.17 4.91 -2.29
N GLY A 49 13.44 3.81 -2.47
CA GLY A 49 11.98 3.83 -2.51
C GLY A 49 11.40 4.23 -3.87
N ASN A 50 10.09 4.03 -4.01
CA ASN A 50 9.36 4.32 -5.24
C ASN A 50 7.87 4.52 -4.96
N VAL A 51 7.22 5.29 -5.81
CA VAL A 51 5.80 5.65 -5.74
C VAL A 51 5.15 5.35 -7.07
N SER A 52 3.97 4.78 -7.05
CA SER A 52 3.15 4.64 -8.25
C SER A 52 1.68 4.93 -8.00
N ALA A 53 0.96 5.19 -9.09
CA ALA A 53 -0.48 5.33 -9.11
C ALA A 53 -1.08 4.69 -10.36
N ARG A 54 -2.22 4.00 -10.20
CA ARG A 54 -3.01 3.43 -11.29
C ARG A 54 -3.76 4.56 -12.01
N MET A 55 -3.68 4.57 -13.33
CA MET A 55 -4.35 5.52 -14.22
C MET A 55 -5.70 4.95 -14.69
N ALA A 56 -6.57 5.83 -15.24
CA ALA A 56 -7.91 5.44 -15.68
C ALA A 56 -7.92 4.44 -16.85
N ASP A 57 -6.86 4.42 -17.66
CA ASP A 57 -6.67 3.48 -18.76
C ASP A 57 -6.09 2.12 -18.35
N GLY A 58 -5.89 1.91 -17.02
CA GLY A 58 -5.31 0.70 -16.46
C GLY A 58 -3.78 0.68 -16.43
N ASN A 59 -3.11 1.64 -17.05
CA ASN A 59 -1.67 1.82 -16.95
C ASN A 59 -1.25 2.31 -15.55
N VAL A 60 0.04 2.30 -15.26
CA VAL A 60 0.60 2.70 -13.97
C VAL A 60 1.66 3.78 -14.20
N CYS A 61 1.45 4.97 -13.62
CA CYS A 61 2.48 5.99 -13.51
C CYS A 61 3.39 5.64 -12.33
N ILE A 62 4.71 5.59 -12.55
CA ILE A 62 5.69 5.20 -11.53
C ILE A 62 6.93 6.11 -11.57
N THR A 63 7.56 6.30 -10.40
CA THR A 63 8.84 7.01 -10.32
C THR A 63 9.94 6.25 -11.08
N PRO A 64 10.86 6.99 -11.73
CA PRO A 64 11.98 6.39 -12.45
C PRO A 64 13.01 5.79 -11.50
N SER A 65 13.87 4.93 -12.03
CA SER A 65 15.03 4.40 -11.30
C SER A 65 16.11 5.48 -11.12
N SER A 66 16.68 5.55 -9.91
CA SER A 66 17.90 6.32 -9.60
C SER A 66 17.83 7.83 -9.88
N VAL A 67 16.65 8.45 -9.74
CA VAL A 67 16.49 9.91 -9.83
C VAL A 67 16.26 10.50 -8.42
N ASP A 68 17.02 11.54 -8.07
CA ASP A 68 16.82 12.26 -6.81
C ASP A 68 15.45 12.97 -6.80
N TYR A 69 14.62 12.66 -5.80
CA TYR A 69 13.27 13.22 -5.66
C TYR A 69 13.24 14.76 -5.52
N ARG A 70 14.34 15.40 -5.05
CA ARG A 70 14.44 16.86 -5.00
C ARG A 70 14.44 17.47 -6.38
N ALA A 71 15.16 16.84 -7.31
CA ALA A 71 15.33 17.33 -8.68
C ALA A 71 14.28 16.78 -9.64
N MET A 72 13.52 15.74 -9.26
CA MET A 72 12.54 15.07 -10.12
C MET A 72 11.47 16.05 -10.62
N VAL A 73 11.14 15.95 -11.89
CA VAL A 73 10.09 16.70 -12.58
C VAL A 73 9.09 15.74 -13.22
N LEU A 74 7.96 16.26 -13.72
CA LEU A 74 6.90 15.43 -14.33
C LEU A 74 7.40 14.59 -15.53
N GLU A 75 8.30 15.16 -16.31
CA GLU A 75 8.89 14.54 -17.48
C GLU A 75 9.81 13.34 -17.17
N ASP A 76 10.23 13.22 -15.92
CA ASP A 76 11.02 12.09 -15.45
C ASP A 76 10.17 10.85 -15.18
N LEU A 77 8.87 11.02 -14.89
CA LEU A 77 7.97 9.93 -14.58
C LEU A 77 7.78 8.99 -15.77
N VAL A 78 7.50 7.72 -15.46
CA VAL A 78 7.36 6.67 -16.46
C VAL A 78 5.97 6.07 -16.35
N VAL A 79 5.32 5.83 -17.49
CA VAL A 79 4.07 5.07 -17.56
C VAL A 79 4.38 3.67 -18.07
N ILE A 80 3.95 2.67 -17.33
CA ILE A 80 4.07 1.25 -17.70
C ILE A 80 2.68 0.63 -17.82
N ASP A 81 2.55 -0.35 -18.68
CA ASP A 81 1.35 -1.17 -18.78
C ASP A 81 1.30 -2.25 -17.68
N PRO A 82 0.19 -3.00 -17.52
CA PRO A 82 0.10 -4.08 -16.55
C PRO A 82 1.11 -5.22 -16.73
N SER A 83 1.74 -5.36 -17.90
CA SER A 83 2.83 -6.32 -18.14
C SER A 83 4.19 -5.77 -17.70
N GLY A 84 4.27 -4.48 -17.39
CA GLY A 84 5.48 -3.78 -16.99
C GLY A 84 6.29 -3.20 -18.15
N GLU A 85 5.75 -3.19 -19.37
CA GLU A 85 6.37 -2.56 -20.52
C GLU A 85 6.16 -1.04 -20.49
N VAL A 86 7.16 -0.29 -20.91
CA VAL A 86 7.09 1.19 -20.93
C VAL A 86 6.17 1.66 -22.07
N VAL A 87 5.09 2.35 -21.70
CA VAL A 87 4.14 2.98 -22.62
C VAL A 87 4.54 4.42 -22.91
N SER A 88 5.05 5.15 -21.91
CA SER A 88 5.44 6.56 -22.03
C SER A 88 6.53 6.91 -21.02
N GLY A 89 7.35 7.90 -21.37
CA GLY A 89 8.48 8.38 -20.57
C GLY A 89 9.81 8.10 -21.26
N SER A 90 10.83 8.87 -20.89
CA SER A 90 12.17 8.77 -21.47
C SER A 90 13.18 8.03 -20.57
N ARG A 91 12.78 7.71 -19.34
CA ARG A 91 13.62 7.04 -18.35
C ARG A 91 13.23 5.56 -18.17
N GLY A 92 14.09 4.78 -17.53
CA GLY A 92 13.71 3.44 -17.05
C GLY A 92 12.82 3.55 -15.80
N PRO A 93 11.75 2.76 -15.70
CA PRO A 93 10.92 2.72 -14.50
C PRO A 93 11.72 2.17 -13.31
N SER A 94 11.19 2.34 -12.09
CA SER A 94 11.78 1.71 -10.90
C SER A 94 12.09 0.23 -11.14
N SER A 95 13.26 -0.22 -10.68
CA SER A 95 13.68 -1.64 -10.71
C SER A 95 12.73 -2.54 -9.89
N GLU A 96 11.90 -1.95 -9.04
CA GLU A 96 10.93 -2.67 -8.20
C GLU A 96 9.49 -2.59 -8.73
N LYS A 97 9.31 -2.23 -10.00
CA LYS A 97 7.99 -2.18 -10.66
C LYS A 97 7.16 -3.45 -10.46
N SER A 98 7.81 -4.62 -10.38
CA SER A 98 7.14 -5.91 -10.18
C SER A 98 6.39 -6.00 -8.84
N LEU A 99 6.91 -5.38 -7.77
CA LEU A 99 6.23 -5.26 -6.48
C LEU A 99 4.93 -4.46 -6.61
N HIS A 100 4.98 -3.32 -7.31
CA HIS A 100 3.81 -2.47 -7.54
C HIS A 100 2.75 -3.17 -8.40
N LEU A 101 3.17 -3.77 -9.50
CA LEU A 101 2.26 -4.47 -10.40
C LEU A 101 1.57 -5.65 -9.71
N ALA A 102 2.29 -6.42 -8.87
CA ALA A 102 1.69 -7.49 -8.07
C ALA A 102 0.59 -6.97 -7.12
N CYS A 103 0.79 -5.79 -6.49
CA CYS A 103 -0.24 -5.18 -5.65
C CYS A 103 -1.46 -4.75 -6.47
N TYR A 104 -1.27 -4.16 -7.64
CA TYR A 104 -2.39 -3.75 -8.50
C TYR A 104 -3.15 -4.95 -9.10
N GLU A 105 -2.48 -6.03 -9.42
CA GLU A 105 -3.10 -7.27 -9.90
C GLU A 105 -3.95 -7.93 -8.80
N ALA A 106 -3.46 -7.94 -7.56
CA ALA A 106 -4.12 -8.60 -6.45
C ALA A 106 -5.28 -7.80 -5.83
N PHE A 107 -5.25 -6.46 -5.92
CA PHE A 107 -6.18 -5.57 -5.20
C PHE A 107 -6.79 -4.52 -6.14
N GLU A 108 -8.06 -4.71 -6.50
CA GLU A 108 -8.79 -3.75 -7.36
C GLU A 108 -9.05 -2.40 -6.66
N ASP A 109 -9.16 -2.41 -5.33
CA ASP A 109 -9.39 -1.23 -4.50
C ASP A 109 -8.13 -0.37 -4.29
N VAL A 110 -6.95 -0.82 -4.74
CA VAL A 110 -5.69 -0.09 -4.64
C VAL A 110 -5.48 0.82 -5.85
N GLY A 111 -5.41 2.13 -5.61
CA GLY A 111 -5.07 3.15 -6.58
C GLY A 111 -3.60 3.61 -6.53
N SER A 112 -2.90 3.33 -5.43
CA SER A 112 -1.50 3.73 -5.25
C SER A 112 -0.71 2.74 -4.40
N VAL A 113 0.58 2.61 -4.73
CA VAL A 113 1.57 1.80 -3.99
C VAL A 113 2.80 2.65 -3.70
N ILE A 114 3.29 2.56 -2.46
CA ILE A 114 4.56 3.16 -2.03
C ILE A 114 5.44 2.06 -1.45
N HIS A 115 6.65 1.96 -1.96
CA HIS A 115 7.74 1.24 -1.32
C HIS A 115 8.73 2.24 -0.73
N SER A 116 9.16 2.02 0.51
CA SER A 116 10.04 2.94 1.24
C SER A 116 10.85 2.23 2.31
N HIS A 117 11.87 2.95 2.85
CA HIS A 117 12.80 2.41 3.85
C HIS A 117 12.80 3.27 5.13
N PRO A 118 11.65 3.54 5.79
CA PRO A 118 11.63 4.32 7.00
C PRO A 118 12.41 3.60 8.10
N VAL A 119 13.15 4.35 8.90
CA VAL A 119 14.17 3.79 9.79
C VAL A 119 13.58 2.81 10.81
N HIS A 120 12.52 3.23 11.52
CA HIS A 120 11.95 2.40 12.60
C HIS A 120 11.18 1.19 12.04
N ALA A 121 10.41 1.36 10.96
CA ALA A 121 9.75 0.25 10.29
C ALA A 121 10.77 -0.77 9.76
N THR A 122 11.89 -0.29 9.21
CA THR A 122 12.98 -1.15 8.73
C THR A 122 13.67 -1.90 9.87
N MET A 123 13.76 -1.34 11.10
CA MET A 123 14.24 -2.07 12.28
C MET A 123 13.40 -3.33 12.54
N PHE A 124 12.08 -3.24 12.44
CA PHE A 124 11.18 -4.40 12.57
C PHE A 124 11.37 -5.40 11.44
N ALA A 125 11.50 -4.92 10.19
CA ALA A 125 11.75 -5.77 9.02
C ALA A 125 13.04 -6.58 9.16
N VAL A 126 14.11 -5.97 9.66
CA VAL A 126 15.41 -6.63 9.91
C VAL A 126 15.32 -7.60 11.10
N ALA A 127 14.61 -7.20 12.16
CA ALA A 127 14.42 -8.04 13.36
C ALA A 127 13.42 -9.20 13.12
N ARG A 128 12.75 -9.25 11.96
CA ARG A 128 11.68 -10.21 11.64
C ARG A 128 10.56 -10.21 12.68
N LYS A 129 10.20 -9.02 13.16
CA LYS A 129 9.14 -8.81 14.14
C LYS A 129 8.01 -7.99 13.52
N PRO A 130 6.74 -8.33 13.78
CA PRO A 130 5.63 -7.49 13.35
C PRO A 130 5.59 -6.20 14.16
N ILE A 131 4.97 -5.15 13.60
CA ILE A 131 4.61 -3.95 14.34
C ILE A 131 3.22 -4.17 14.94
N PRO A 132 3.09 -4.27 16.28
CA PRO A 132 1.82 -4.58 16.91
C PRO A 132 0.84 -3.40 16.88
N ALA A 133 -0.46 -3.69 16.92
CA ALA A 133 -1.52 -2.71 17.02
C ALA A 133 -1.63 -2.17 18.46
N CYS A 134 -0.83 -1.15 18.79
CA CYS A 134 -0.79 -0.52 20.12
C CYS A 134 -1.40 0.88 20.15
N ILE A 135 -1.92 1.38 19.03
CA ILE A 135 -2.46 2.73 18.88
C ILE A 135 -3.75 2.65 18.06
N ASP A 136 -4.83 3.29 18.53
CA ASP A 136 -6.15 3.24 17.92
C ASP A 136 -6.13 3.64 16.44
N GLU A 137 -5.58 4.81 16.11
CA GLU A 137 -5.48 5.33 14.75
C GLU A 137 -4.66 4.41 13.82
N PHE A 138 -3.71 3.66 14.34
CA PHE A 138 -2.94 2.71 13.55
C PHE A 138 -3.85 1.61 12.96
N THR A 139 -4.73 1.04 13.75
CA THR A 139 -5.69 0.04 13.25
C THR A 139 -6.70 0.65 12.28
N VAL A 140 -7.17 1.88 12.54
CA VAL A 140 -8.14 2.57 11.66
C VAL A 140 -7.57 2.83 10.25
N TYR A 141 -6.29 3.18 10.13
CA TYR A 141 -5.70 3.56 8.84
C TYR A 141 -4.83 2.48 8.20
N VAL A 142 -4.32 1.53 8.98
CA VAL A 142 -3.41 0.47 8.51
C VAL A 142 -4.08 -0.90 8.51
N GLY A 143 -5.15 -1.08 9.29
CA GLY A 143 -5.90 -2.33 9.39
C GLY A 143 -5.44 -3.25 10.54
N GLY A 144 -4.52 -2.81 11.40
CA GLY A 144 -4.02 -3.57 12.54
C GLY A 144 -2.53 -3.90 12.46
N GLU A 145 -2.12 -5.00 13.09
CA GLU A 145 -0.71 -5.44 13.10
C GLU A 145 -0.13 -5.53 11.69
N VAL A 146 1.07 -5.00 11.49
CA VAL A 146 1.82 -5.07 10.23
C VAL A 146 2.82 -6.21 10.29
N GLY A 147 2.55 -7.25 9.51
CA GLY A 147 3.39 -8.45 9.43
C GLY A 147 4.65 -8.25 8.59
N VAL A 148 5.58 -9.21 8.71
CA VAL A 148 6.83 -9.27 7.95
C VAL A 148 6.72 -10.40 6.93
N THR A 149 7.15 -10.14 5.69
CA THR A 149 7.20 -11.16 4.63
C THR A 149 8.32 -12.18 4.90
N GLU A 150 8.27 -13.33 4.22
CA GLU A 150 9.47 -14.11 3.98
C GLU A 150 10.47 -13.28 3.15
N TYR A 151 11.76 -13.61 3.29
CA TYR A 151 12.80 -12.92 2.53
C TYR A 151 12.71 -13.28 1.04
N ALA A 152 12.71 -12.26 0.20
CA ALA A 152 12.87 -12.38 -1.24
C ALA A 152 13.85 -11.30 -1.74
N PRO A 153 14.68 -11.57 -2.75
CA PRO A 153 15.60 -10.57 -3.30
C PRO A 153 14.83 -9.39 -3.90
N SER A 154 15.30 -8.16 -3.63
CA SER A 154 14.74 -6.94 -4.20
C SER A 154 14.69 -6.98 -5.74
N GLY A 155 13.64 -6.41 -6.31
CA GLY A 155 13.44 -6.33 -7.77
C GLY A 155 12.96 -7.63 -8.42
N THR A 156 12.78 -8.71 -7.66
CA THR A 156 12.26 -9.99 -8.20
C THR A 156 10.74 -10.11 -8.06
N PRO A 157 10.05 -10.94 -8.88
CA PRO A 157 8.61 -11.19 -8.73
C PRO A 157 8.24 -11.83 -7.38
N GLU A 158 9.17 -12.54 -6.74
CA GLU A 158 8.97 -13.21 -5.45
C GLU A 158 8.67 -12.22 -4.33
N VAL A 159 9.32 -11.02 -4.34
CA VAL A 159 9.03 -9.98 -3.36
C VAL A 159 7.60 -9.46 -3.50
N GLY A 160 7.10 -9.33 -4.72
CA GLY A 160 5.70 -8.94 -4.99
C GLY A 160 4.70 -9.97 -4.44
N LYS A 161 4.93 -11.27 -4.69
CA LYS A 161 4.08 -12.35 -4.18
C LYS A 161 4.06 -12.39 -2.65
N ALA A 162 5.23 -12.25 -2.01
CA ALA A 162 5.35 -12.22 -0.56
C ALA A 162 4.62 -10.99 0.04
N ALA A 163 4.77 -9.83 -0.60
CA ALA A 163 4.09 -8.60 -0.20
C ALA A 163 2.57 -8.72 -0.27
N VAL A 164 2.03 -9.24 -1.37
CA VAL A 164 0.58 -9.45 -1.55
C VAL A 164 0.00 -10.35 -0.45
N ALA A 165 0.69 -11.45 -0.12
CA ALA A 165 0.24 -12.33 0.96
C ALA A 165 0.20 -11.62 2.32
N ALA A 166 1.19 -10.76 2.63
CA ALA A 166 1.26 -10.02 3.89
C ALA A 166 0.31 -8.82 3.94
N LEU A 167 -0.08 -8.26 2.78
CA LEU A 167 -1.02 -7.14 2.64
C LEU A 167 -2.49 -7.56 2.76
N ALA A 168 -2.81 -8.86 2.84
CA ALA A 168 -4.19 -9.31 2.91
C ALA A 168 -4.93 -8.68 4.11
N GLY A 169 -5.92 -7.81 3.84
CA GLY A 169 -6.66 -7.06 4.86
C GLY A 169 -5.83 -6.01 5.60
N ARG A 170 -4.75 -5.49 5.00
CA ARG A 170 -3.85 -4.48 5.59
C ARG A 170 -3.47 -3.40 4.59
N GLY A 171 -3.15 -2.20 5.10
CA GLY A 171 -2.61 -1.09 4.31
C GLY A 171 -1.10 -1.15 4.11
N ALA A 172 -0.38 -1.98 4.88
CA ALA A 172 1.07 -2.09 4.78
C ALA A 172 1.59 -3.48 5.14
N ALA A 173 2.81 -3.79 4.67
CA ALA A 173 3.58 -4.96 5.04
C ALA A 173 5.07 -4.62 5.12
N LEU A 174 5.80 -5.26 6.02
CA LEU A 174 7.25 -5.17 6.12
C LEU A 174 7.90 -6.19 5.16
N LEU A 175 8.87 -5.72 4.40
CA LEU A 175 9.66 -6.57 3.52
C LEU A 175 10.92 -7.00 4.27
N ALA A 176 11.06 -8.29 4.51
CA ALA A 176 12.14 -8.86 5.30
C ALA A 176 13.53 -8.39 4.89
N ASN A 177 14.32 -7.80 5.84
CA ASN A 177 15.66 -7.23 5.61
C ASN A 177 15.74 -6.15 4.52
N HIS A 178 14.62 -5.45 4.22
CA HIS A 178 14.58 -4.51 3.13
C HIS A 178 13.94 -3.17 3.57
N GLY A 179 12.65 -3.14 3.77
CA GLY A 179 11.89 -1.94 4.11
C GLY A 179 10.42 -2.28 4.28
N MET A 180 9.54 -1.46 3.69
CA MET A 180 8.10 -1.69 3.73
C MET A 180 7.44 -1.39 2.39
N VAL A 181 6.25 -1.94 2.19
CA VAL A 181 5.30 -1.55 1.15
C VAL A 181 4.00 -1.10 1.81
N ALA A 182 3.42 -0.04 1.27
CA ALA A 182 2.09 0.46 1.64
C ALA A 182 1.20 0.58 0.42
N VAL A 183 -0.10 0.40 0.62
CA VAL A 183 -1.13 0.52 -0.41
C VAL A 183 -2.28 1.41 0.07
N GLY A 184 -2.92 2.11 -0.85
CA GLY A 184 -4.04 3.01 -0.54
C GLY A 184 -4.83 3.40 -1.79
N LYS A 185 -5.86 4.22 -1.58
CA LYS A 185 -6.75 4.69 -2.66
C LYS A 185 -6.08 5.69 -3.59
N SER A 186 -5.17 6.47 -3.05
CA SER A 186 -4.43 7.53 -3.74
C SER A 186 -2.99 7.62 -3.20
N PRO A 187 -2.06 8.30 -3.90
CA PRO A 187 -0.72 8.55 -3.38
C PRO A 187 -0.71 9.26 -2.02
N ALA A 188 -1.63 10.19 -1.78
CA ALA A 188 -1.76 10.88 -0.50
C ALA A 188 -2.20 9.95 0.64
N ASP A 189 -3.20 9.08 0.40
CA ASP A 189 -3.64 8.08 1.39
C ASP A 189 -2.51 7.08 1.69
N THR A 190 -1.82 6.61 0.65
CA THR A 190 -0.71 5.66 0.80
C THR A 190 0.45 6.28 1.57
N LEU A 191 0.75 7.57 1.35
CA LEU A 191 1.73 8.31 2.12
C LEU A 191 1.32 8.43 3.60
N HIS A 192 0.03 8.67 3.87
CA HIS A 192 -0.49 8.70 5.23
C HIS A 192 -0.28 7.34 5.94
N VAL A 193 -0.63 6.24 5.27
CA VAL A 193 -0.37 4.88 5.77
C VAL A 193 1.12 4.67 6.05
N THR A 194 2.00 5.06 5.11
CA THR A 194 3.47 4.93 5.26
C THR A 194 3.97 5.69 6.50
N ALA A 195 3.53 6.93 6.68
CA ALA A 195 3.90 7.75 7.84
C ALA A 195 3.35 7.19 9.15
N MET A 196 2.14 6.63 9.15
CA MET A 196 1.54 5.98 10.32
C MET A 196 2.32 4.73 10.74
N VAL A 197 2.79 3.92 9.78
CA VAL A 197 3.62 2.73 10.07
C VAL A 197 4.93 3.12 10.71
N GLU A 198 5.63 4.12 10.15
CA GLU A 198 6.89 4.62 10.73
C GLU A 198 6.69 5.18 12.14
N ARG A 199 5.64 6.02 12.35
CA ARG A 199 5.31 6.56 13.65
C ARG A 199 4.99 5.47 14.68
N ALA A 200 4.19 4.48 14.31
CA ALA A 200 3.86 3.36 15.19
C ALA A 200 5.10 2.55 15.55
N ALA A 201 5.96 2.24 14.57
CA ALA A 201 7.22 1.55 14.78
C ALA A 201 8.11 2.32 15.78
N GLN A 202 8.26 3.63 15.62
CA GLN A 202 9.01 4.48 16.53
C GLN A 202 8.46 4.45 17.96
N ILE A 203 7.14 4.53 18.11
CA ILE A 203 6.47 4.47 19.42
C ILE A 203 6.70 3.11 20.09
N VAL A 204 6.58 2.01 19.31
CA VAL A 204 6.81 0.64 19.84
C VAL A 204 8.26 0.44 20.28
N VAL A 205 9.24 0.94 19.50
CA VAL A 205 10.67 0.92 19.92
C VAL A 205 10.85 1.67 21.24
N GLY A 206 10.28 2.89 21.35
CA GLY A 206 10.34 3.67 22.58
C GLY A 206 9.61 3.02 23.75
N GLY A 207 8.42 2.49 23.51
CA GLY A 207 7.63 1.77 24.52
C GLY A 207 8.34 0.52 25.06
N THR A 208 9.05 -0.20 24.19
CA THR A 208 9.85 -1.36 24.60
C THR A 208 10.96 -0.96 25.59
N ALA A 209 11.59 0.19 25.40
CA ALA A 209 12.59 0.74 26.32
C ALA A 209 11.98 1.17 27.68
N LEU A 210 10.68 1.45 27.72
CA LEU A 210 9.92 1.78 28.95
C LEU A 210 9.33 0.54 29.67
N GLY A 211 9.62 -0.66 29.18
CA GLY A 211 9.17 -1.91 29.81
C GLY A 211 8.16 -2.71 28.96
N GLY A 212 7.83 -2.28 27.78
CA GLY A 212 6.98 -2.99 26.82
C GLY A 212 5.82 -2.15 26.25
N CYS A 213 5.17 -2.69 25.24
CA CYS A 213 3.95 -2.14 24.67
C CYS A 213 2.78 -3.06 25.00
N VAL A 214 1.63 -2.47 25.31
CA VAL A 214 0.37 -3.19 25.51
C VAL A 214 -0.48 -2.99 24.26
N SER A 215 -0.89 -4.09 23.65
CA SER A 215 -1.78 -4.05 22.50
C SER A 215 -3.18 -3.55 22.88
N ILE A 216 -3.87 -2.95 21.92
CA ILE A 216 -5.28 -2.59 22.05
C ILE A 216 -6.08 -3.88 22.31
N PRO A 217 -7.13 -3.85 23.18
CA PRO A 217 -8.00 -5.01 23.38
C PRO A 217 -8.56 -5.55 22.06
N ASP A 218 -8.59 -6.87 21.90
CA ASP A 218 -9.00 -7.53 20.65
C ASP A 218 -10.37 -7.09 20.12
N GLU A 219 -11.34 -6.85 21.00
CA GLU A 219 -12.67 -6.38 20.60
C GLU A 219 -12.60 -4.99 19.98
N VAL A 220 -11.85 -4.07 20.59
CA VAL A 220 -11.66 -2.71 20.10
C VAL A 220 -10.91 -2.75 18.76
N ASN A 221 -9.86 -3.58 18.68
CA ASN A 221 -9.08 -3.75 17.45
C ASN A 221 -9.93 -4.27 16.28
N ARG A 222 -10.84 -5.22 16.53
CA ARG A 222 -11.81 -5.70 15.51
C ARG A 222 -12.75 -4.59 15.04
N ASN A 223 -13.25 -3.75 15.95
CA ASN A 223 -14.13 -2.63 15.61
C ASN A 223 -13.40 -1.60 14.74
N PHE A 224 -12.16 -1.25 15.09
CA PHE A 224 -11.33 -0.35 14.28
C PHE A 224 -10.95 -0.94 12.93
N HIS A 225 -10.71 -2.24 12.85
CA HIS A 225 -10.50 -2.93 11.59
C HIS A 225 -11.73 -2.83 10.67
N GLY A 226 -12.94 -2.93 11.19
CA GLY A 226 -14.16 -2.69 10.41
C GLY A 226 -14.25 -1.24 9.86
N VAL A 227 -13.74 -0.25 10.61
CA VAL A 227 -13.62 1.14 10.12
C VAL A 227 -12.58 1.21 8.99
N TYR A 228 -11.42 0.54 9.15
CA TYR A 228 -10.41 0.46 8.09
C TYR A 228 -10.98 -0.12 6.79
N GLU A 229 -11.69 -1.26 6.86
CA GLU A 229 -12.30 -1.88 5.68
C GLU A 229 -13.29 -0.93 4.99
N TYR A 230 -14.11 -0.22 5.77
CA TYR A 230 -15.02 0.80 5.23
C TYR A 230 -14.26 1.93 4.54
N LEU A 231 -13.25 2.52 5.19
CA LEU A 231 -12.45 3.61 4.64
C LEU A 231 -11.65 3.20 3.39
N ARG A 232 -11.23 1.94 3.32
CA ARG A 232 -10.50 1.40 2.18
C ARG A 232 -11.36 1.26 0.94
N THR A 233 -12.64 0.90 1.11
CA THR A 233 -13.55 0.63 -0.01
C THR A 233 -14.39 1.84 -0.44
N HIS A 234 -14.55 2.86 0.41
CA HIS A 234 -15.31 4.09 0.16
C HIS A 234 -14.40 5.32 0.15
#